data_b73cc14a7824c31046e76ad84ad6743b
#
_entry.id   b73cc14a7824c31046e76ad84ad6743b
#
_cell.length_a   1.000
_cell.length_b   1.000
_cell.length_c   1.000
_cell.angle_alpha   90.00
_cell.angle_beta   90.00
_cell.angle_gamma   90.00
#
_symmetry.space_group_name_H-M   'P 1'
#
loop_
_entity.id
_entity.type
_entity.pdbx_description
1 polymer ?
#
loop_
_entity_poly.entity_id
_entity_poly.type
_entity_poly.pdbx_seq_one_letter_code
_entity_poly.pdbx_strand_id
1 'polypeptide(L)'
;FEFALPKEWNRQEQIQYTTDYIQKTFVDRGMCADWSIHDKGDGNPHVHLLLTMRPFNPDHSWGKKEVKDWDFVRDKNGNIVIDESHPNWWQDKKNPDRHGIRIPVLDENGIQKIGARNRLQWKRVLTDATGWNNPKNCELWRSEWAKVCNEHLPLHNQVDHRSYEKQGKLQIPTIHEGADARKIEQKFLAGQEIKGSWKVAENQIIKQQNTLLQKILDTFGKVSGALSLWKERLNDIRRKPGNYTLNGIHDWSNRRTAEPNGRNDSGNAEPGHPTLS
;
A
#
# COMPACT_ATOMS: atom_id res chain seq x y z
N PHE A 1 10.95 7.78 9.59
CA PHE A 1 9.91 6.80 9.33
C PHE A 1 8.67 7.16 10.13
N GLU A 2 7.49 7.10 9.51
CA GLU A 2 6.23 7.43 10.16
C GLU A 2 5.22 6.35 9.83
N PHE A 3 4.43 5.91 10.81
CA PHE A 3 3.38 4.91 10.61
C PHE A 3 2.21 5.12 11.55
N ALA A 4 1.00 4.87 11.03
CA ALA A 4 -0.23 4.99 11.80
C ALA A 4 -0.38 3.85 12.81
N LEU A 5 -1.02 4.17 13.92
CA LEU A 5 -1.44 3.21 14.96
C LEU A 5 -2.92 2.91 14.81
N PRO A 6 -3.35 1.66 15.02
CA PRO A 6 -4.75 1.34 15.16
C PRO A 6 -5.40 2.14 16.30
N LYS A 7 -6.51 2.79 15.99
CA LYS A 7 -7.29 3.57 16.98
C LYS A 7 -8.02 2.69 18.00
N GLU A 8 -8.14 1.41 17.70
CA GLU A 8 -8.72 0.38 18.55
C GLU A 8 -7.85 0.05 19.76
N TRP A 9 -6.54 0.32 19.65
CA TRP A 9 -5.60 0.04 20.73
C TRP A 9 -5.62 1.12 21.80
N ASN A 10 -5.62 0.70 23.04
CA ASN A 10 -5.37 1.60 24.15
C ASN A 10 -3.89 2.06 24.16
N ARG A 11 -3.59 3.07 24.99
CA ARG A 11 -2.23 3.66 25.02
C ARG A 11 -1.15 2.65 25.40
N GLN A 12 -1.44 1.72 26.25
CA GLN A 12 -0.48 0.72 26.72
C GLN A 12 -0.19 -0.31 25.62
N GLU A 13 -1.20 -0.74 24.89
CA GLU A 13 -1.07 -1.59 23.70
C GLU A 13 -0.28 -0.89 22.58
N GLN A 14 -0.59 0.39 22.32
CA GLN A 14 0.16 1.20 21.35
C GLN A 14 1.66 1.22 21.68
N ILE A 15 2.04 1.44 22.93
CA ILE A 15 3.44 1.48 23.38
C ILE A 15 4.05 0.08 23.25
N GLN A 16 3.41 -0.95 23.75
CA GLN A 16 3.92 -2.32 23.75
C GLN A 16 4.20 -2.82 22.33
N TYR A 17 3.18 -2.80 21.47
CA TYR A 17 3.32 -3.34 20.12
C TYR A 17 4.28 -2.53 19.24
N THR A 18 4.34 -1.22 19.44
CA THR A 18 5.33 -0.36 18.78
C THR A 18 6.75 -0.70 19.23
N THR A 19 6.96 -0.89 20.54
CA THR A 19 8.27 -1.26 21.08
C THR A 19 8.74 -2.59 20.51
N ASP A 20 7.87 -3.61 20.53
CA ASP A 20 8.19 -4.95 20.05
C ASP A 20 8.52 -4.94 18.54
N TYR A 21 7.73 -4.20 17.76
CA TYR A 21 7.98 -4.02 16.33
C TYR A 21 9.33 -3.35 16.07
N ILE A 22 9.61 -2.24 16.73
CA ILE A 22 10.85 -1.48 16.55
C ILE A 22 12.06 -2.32 16.97
N GLN A 23 11.96 -2.98 18.12
CA GLN A 23 13.03 -3.85 18.62
C GLN A 23 13.37 -4.94 17.60
N LYS A 24 12.38 -5.73 17.20
CA LYS A 24 12.56 -6.86 16.30
C LYS A 24 12.97 -6.46 14.88
N THR A 25 12.41 -5.36 14.38
CA THR A 25 12.58 -4.98 12.97
C THR A 25 13.86 -4.19 12.73
N PHE A 26 14.28 -3.36 13.69
CA PHE A 26 15.38 -2.41 13.50
C PHE A 26 16.50 -2.59 14.50
N VAL A 27 16.20 -2.63 15.80
CA VAL A 27 17.22 -2.63 16.85
C VAL A 27 18.01 -3.94 16.87
N ASP A 28 17.34 -5.08 16.75
CA ASP A 28 17.99 -6.39 16.68
C ASP A 28 18.88 -6.55 15.44
N ARG A 29 18.71 -5.68 14.44
CA ARG A 29 19.57 -5.60 13.25
C ARG A 29 20.71 -4.60 13.38
N GLY A 30 20.84 -3.98 14.54
CA GLY A 30 21.93 -3.06 14.89
C GLY A 30 21.63 -1.57 14.69
N MET A 31 20.42 -1.18 14.34
CA MET A 31 20.02 0.23 14.32
C MET A 31 19.80 0.76 15.74
N CYS A 32 20.09 2.03 15.98
CA CYS A 32 19.51 2.75 17.09
C CYS A 32 18.20 3.38 16.65
N ALA A 33 17.22 3.34 17.53
CA ALA A 33 15.89 3.90 17.29
C ALA A 33 15.53 4.91 18.38
N ASP A 34 15.00 6.05 17.95
CA ASP A 34 14.36 7.04 18.81
C ASP A 34 12.95 7.27 18.27
N TRP A 35 11.94 7.19 19.12
CA TRP A 35 10.55 7.24 18.66
C TRP A 35 9.60 7.88 19.67
N SER A 36 8.54 8.44 19.13
CA SER A 36 7.46 9.02 19.93
C SER A 36 6.09 8.73 19.31
N ILE A 37 5.07 8.61 20.13
CA ILE A 37 3.69 8.54 19.66
C ILE A 37 3.12 9.95 19.66
N HIS A 38 2.62 10.38 18.52
CA HIS A 38 1.91 11.62 18.33
C HIS A 38 0.41 11.32 18.23
N ASP A 39 -0.34 11.84 19.18
CA ASP A 39 -1.79 11.72 19.24
C ASP A 39 -2.40 13.03 19.73
N LYS A 40 -3.16 13.68 18.86
CA LYS A 40 -3.86 14.94 19.17
C LYS A 40 -5.33 14.74 19.55
N GLY A 41 -5.77 13.51 19.68
CA GLY A 41 -7.17 13.18 19.88
C GLY A 41 -8.04 13.40 18.64
N ASP A 42 -7.40 13.54 17.45
CA ASP A 42 -8.07 13.70 16.15
C ASP A 42 -8.40 12.38 15.46
N GLY A 43 -8.17 11.25 16.14
CA GLY A 43 -8.43 9.91 15.64
C GLY A 43 -7.36 9.38 14.70
N ASN A 44 -6.17 10.01 14.65
CA ASN A 44 -5.04 9.59 13.85
C ASN A 44 -3.76 9.45 14.69
N PRO A 45 -3.73 8.55 15.69
CA PRO A 45 -2.51 8.29 16.43
C PRO A 45 -1.45 7.69 15.51
N HIS A 46 -0.22 8.16 15.62
CA HIS A 46 0.88 7.70 14.77
C HIS A 46 2.23 7.83 15.46
N VAL A 47 3.18 7.04 14.99
CA VAL A 47 4.55 7.01 15.50
C VAL A 47 5.45 7.80 14.57
N HIS A 48 6.25 8.69 15.17
CA HIS A 48 7.46 9.24 14.54
C HIS A 48 8.66 8.42 14.99
N LEU A 49 9.38 7.83 14.06
CA LEU A 49 10.52 6.96 14.31
C LEU A 49 11.75 7.49 13.58
N LEU A 50 12.80 7.81 14.33
CA LEU A 50 14.13 8.13 13.84
C LEU A 50 15.03 6.90 13.97
N LEU A 51 15.70 6.54 12.88
CA LEU A 51 16.59 5.39 12.81
C LEU A 51 17.99 5.82 12.36
N THR A 52 19.00 5.16 12.90
CA THR A 52 20.38 5.41 12.46
C THR A 52 20.69 4.65 11.18
N MET A 53 21.51 5.26 10.31
CA MET A 53 22.04 4.63 9.10
C MET A 53 23.42 3.97 9.32
N ARG A 54 23.84 3.87 10.56
CA ARG A 54 25.06 3.21 11.01
C ARG A 54 24.70 2.19 12.08
N PRO A 55 25.25 0.99 12.05
CA PRO A 55 25.05 0.05 13.14
C PRO A 55 25.81 0.54 14.39
N PHE A 56 25.21 0.27 15.54
CA PHE A 56 25.87 0.46 16.82
C PHE A 56 26.44 -0.91 17.25
N ASN A 57 27.76 -1.00 17.35
CA ASN A 57 28.42 -2.26 17.65
C ASN A 57 28.36 -2.58 19.15
N PRO A 58 28.53 -3.84 19.54
CA PRO A 58 28.54 -4.24 20.95
C PRO A 58 29.63 -3.59 21.80
N ASP A 59 30.73 -3.14 21.16
CA ASP A 59 31.83 -2.39 21.79
C ASP A 59 31.52 -0.90 21.94
N HIS A 60 30.27 -0.48 21.75
CA HIS A 60 29.81 0.91 21.79
C HIS A 60 30.42 1.82 20.73
N SER A 61 31.01 1.28 19.68
CA SER A 61 31.48 2.05 18.53
C SER A 61 30.45 2.14 17.43
N TRP A 62 30.55 3.17 16.60
CA TRP A 62 29.73 3.27 15.39
C TRP A 62 30.32 2.46 14.24
N GLY A 63 29.55 1.58 13.67
CA GLY A 63 29.92 0.86 12.46
C GLY A 63 29.98 1.76 11.22
N LYS A 64 30.38 1.20 10.10
CA LYS A 64 30.51 1.94 8.84
C LYS A 64 29.16 2.03 8.15
N LYS A 65 28.80 3.23 7.68
CA LYS A 65 27.65 3.44 6.80
C LYS A 65 27.92 2.87 5.39
N GLU A 66 29.16 3.07 4.92
CA GLU A 66 29.57 2.71 3.57
C GLU A 66 30.93 2.02 3.61
N VAL A 67 31.13 1.09 2.68
CA VAL A 67 32.40 0.41 2.45
C VAL A 67 32.84 0.64 1.01
N LYS A 68 34.16 0.73 0.80
CA LYS A 68 34.74 0.77 -0.54
C LYS A 68 34.72 -0.65 -1.11
N ASP A 69 33.99 -0.82 -2.18
CA ASP A 69 33.94 -2.05 -2.93
C ASP A 69 34.49 -1.87 -4.36
N TRP A 70 34.69 -2.98 -5.06
CA TRP A 70 35.00 -2.93 -6.48
C TRP A 70 33.79 -2.42 -7.27
N ASP A 71 34.06 -1.57 -8.26
CA ASP A 71 33.04 -1.20 -9.23
C ASP A 71 33.00 -2.27 -10.33
N PHE A 72 31.81 -2.80 -10.60
CA PHE A 72 31.56 -3.86 -11.57
C PHE A 72 30.81 -3.33 -12.77
N VAL A 73 31.05 -3.94 -13.94
CA VAL A 73 30.28 -3.67 -15.15
C VAL A 73 28.81 -4.05 -14.93
N ARG A 74 27.91 -3.14 -15.34
CA ARG A 74 26.48 -3.33 -15.20
C ARG A 74 25.78 -3.32 -16.56
N ASP A 75 24.70 -4.08 -16.67
CA ASP A 75 23.82 -4.07 -17.82
C ASP A 75 22.93 -2.81 -17.87
N LYS A 76 22.08 -2.71 -18.89
CA LYS A 76 21.13 -1.58 -19.06
C LYS A 76 20.10 -1.47 -17.92
N ASN A 77 19.88 -2.53 -17.16
CA ASN A 77 18.96 -2.61 -16.05
C ASN A 77 19.65 -2.35 -14.69
N GLY A 78 21.00 -2.11 -14.72
CA GLY A 78 21.80 -1.88 -13.52
C GLY A 78 22.28 -3.15 -12.82
N ASN A 79 22.02 -4.35 -13.35
CA ASN A 79 22.50 -5.60 -12.79
C ASN A 79 23.97 -5.82 -13.12
N ILE A 80 24.72 -6.49 -12.23
CA ILE A 80 26.11 -6.86 -12.47
C ILE A 80 26.15 -7.89 -13.60
N VAL A 81 27.01 -7.64 -14.58
CA VAL A 81 27.24 -8.58 -15.70
C VAL A 81 28.06 -9.77 -15.18
N ILE A 82 27.54 -10.96 -15.40
CA ILE A 82 28.18 -12.22 -15.02
C ILE A 82 28.78 -12.84 -16.27
N ASP A 83 30.11 -12.83 -16.36
CA ASP A 83 30.88 -13.48 -17.40
C ASP A 83 32.20 -13.97 -16.80
N GLU A 84 32.24 -15.22 -16.41
CA GLU A 84 33.41 -15.83 -15.78
C GLU A 84 34.61 -15.98 -16.75
N SER A 85 34.36 -15.94 -18.05
CA SER A 85 35.41 -16.03 -19.08
C SER A 85 36.13 -14.69 -19.31
N HIS A 86 35.54 -13.58 -18.80
CA HIS A 86 36.08 -12.24 -19.01
C HIS A 86 37.42 -12.04 -18.27
N PRO A 87 38.47 -11.45 -18.90
CA PRO A 87 39.80 -11.28 -18.27
C PRO A 87 39.79 -10.49 -16.95
N ASN A 88 38.81 -9.61 -16.77
CA ASN A 88 38.66 -8.80 -15.55
C ASN A 88 37.68 -9.43 -14.56
N TRP A 89 37.26 -10.67 -14.78
CA TRP A 89 36.42 -11.38 -13.83
C TRP A 89 37.08 -11.47 -12.44
N TRP A 90 36.26 -11.31 -11.43
CA TRP A 90 36.69 -11.42 -10.05
C TRP A 90 35.58 -11.93 -9.17
N GLN A 91 35.93 -12.80 -8.23
CA GLN A 91 35.04 -13.31 -7.21
C GLN A 91 35.73 -13.31 -5.85
N ASP A 92 34.99 -12.94 -4.81
CA ASP A 92 35.50 -12.96 -3.45
C ASP A 92 35.55 -14.40 -2.92
N LYS A 93 36.73 -14.85 -2.47
CA LYS A 93 36.92 -16.20 -1.92
C LYS A 93 36.13 -16.44 -0.64
N LYS A 94 35.86 -15.39 0.16
CA LYS A 94 35.14 -15.49 1.43
C LYS A 94 33.65 -15.28 1.28
N ASN A 95 33.24 -14.54 0.27
CA ASN A 95 31.84 -14.28 -0.05
C ASN A 95 31.61 -14.48 -1.57
N PRO A 96 31.31 -15.69 -2.02
CA PRO A 96 31.14 -16.01 -3.44
C PRO A 96 30.04 -15.21 -4.15
N ASP A 97 29.04 -14.73 -3.43
CA ASP A 97 27.97 -13.89 -3.99
C ASP A 97 28.47 -12.51 -4.43
N ARG A 98 29.68 -12.14 -3.99
CA ARG A 98 30.34 -10.90 -4.36
C ARG A 98 31.29 -11.14 -5.52
N HIS A 99 30.80 -10.96 -6.74
CA HIS A 99 31.52 -11.25 -7.98
C HIS A 99 31.11 -10.29 -9.11
N GLY A 100 31.92 -10.26 -10.18
CA GLY A 100 31.63 -9.50 -11.40
C GLY A 100 32.90 -9.11 -12.17
N ILE A 101 32.67 -8.46 -13.30
CA ILE A 101 33.75 -7.92 -14.14
C ILE A 101 34.18 -6.59 -13.57
N ARG A 102 35.40 -6.49 -13.03
CA ARG A 102 35.92 -5.24 -12.44
C ARG A 102 36.25 -4.22 -13.53
N ILE A 103 35.98 -2.95 -13.27
CA ILE A 103 36.26 -1.84 -14.16
C ILE A 103 37.70 -1.36 -13.92
N PRO A 104 38.57 -1.35 -14.95
CA PRO A 104 39.94 -0.86 -14.81
C PRO A 104 39.98 0.66 -14.65
N VAL A 105 40.99 1.16 -13.92
CA VAL A 105 41.34 2.60 -13.93
C VAL A 105 42.30 2.81 -15.09
N LEU A 106 41.91 3.61 -16.07
CA LEU A 106 42.71 3.90 -17.26
C LEU A 106 43.49 5.23 -17.09
N ASP A 107 44.61 5.34 -17.74
CA ASP A 107 45.35 6.60 -17.91
C ASP A 107 44.80 7.38 -19.14
N GLU A 108 45.47 8.49 -19.48
CA GLU A 108 45.10 9.37 -20.61
C GLU A 108 45.19 8.67 -21.96
N ASN A 109 45.99 7.61 -22.05
CA ASN A 109 46.21 6.81 -23.28
C ASN A 109 45.30 5.56 -23.33
N GLY A 110 44.42 5.37 -22.34
CA GLY A 110 43.54 4.20 -22.29
C GLY A 110 44.21 2.94 -21.72
N ILE A 111 45.42 3.05 -21.16
CA ILE A 111 46.17 1.92 -20.59
C ILE A 111 45.81 1.79 -19.12
N GLN A 112 45.63 0.55 -18.63
CA GLN A 112 45.32 0.34 -17.22
C GLN A 112 46.44 0.80 -16.31
N LYS A 113 46.13 1.67 -15.35
CA LYS A 113 47.08 2.18 -14.37
C LYS A 113 47.61 1.08 -13.46
N ILE A 114 48.93 1.19 -13.19
CA ILE A 114 49.63 0.33 -12.24
C ILE A 114 49.82 1.13 -10.95
N GLY A 115 49.44 0.57 -9.84
CA GLY A 115 49.58 1.18 -8.51
C GLY A 115 50.83 0.68 -7.77
N ALA A 116 50.87 0.94 -6.45
CA ALA A 116 51.94 0.47 -5.58
C ALA A 116 52.08 -1.06 -5.67
N ARG A 117 53.33 -1.54 -5.57
CA ARG A 117 53.71 -2.96 -5.63
C ARG A 117 53.35 -3.62 -6.98
N ASN A 118 53.38 -2.83 -8.08
CA ASN A 118 53.12 -3.31 -9.44
C ASN A 118 51.73 -3.97 -9.63
N ARG A 119 50.72 -3.48 -8.93
CA ARG A 119 49.37 -4.04 -8.99
C ARG A 119 48.49 -3.19 -9.90
N LEU A 120 47.71 -3.83 -10.75
CA LEU A 120 46.69 -3.21 -11.59
C LEU A 120 45.65 -2.47 -10.72
N GLN A 121 45.31 -1.26 -11.14
CA GLN A 121 44.32 -0.44 -10.44
C GLN A 121 42.93 -0.70 -11.01
N TRP A 122 41.97 -0.83 -10.09
CA TRP A 122 40.56 -1.07 -10.35
C TRP A 122 39.71 0.03 -9.74
N LYS A 123 38.65 0.42 -10.44
CA LYS A 123 37.69 1.39 -9.90
C LYS A 123 37.04 0.84 -8.64
N ARG A 124 36.79 1.75 -7.72
CA ARG A 124 36.06 1.45 -6.49
C ARG A 124 34.87 2.38 -6.35
N VAL A 125 33.81 1.86 -5.80
CA VAL A 125 32.57 2.56 -5.47
C VAL A 125 32.29 2.43 -3.97
N LEU A 126 31.62 3.43 -3.41
CA LEU A 126 31.08 3.34 -2.06
C LEU A 126 29.76 2.59 -2.14
N THR A 127 29.67 1.48 -1.43
CA THR A 127 28.46 0.68 -1.30
C THR A 127 27.93 0.75 0.12
N ASP A 128 26.63 0.64 0.28
CA ASP A 128 25.97 0.56 1.58
C ASP A 128 26.53 -0.67 2.35
N ALA A 129 27.08 -0.42 3.55
CA ALA A 129 27.66 -1.47 4.38
C ALA A 129 26.61 -2.39 5.01
N THR A 130 25.40 -1.90 5.14
CA THR A 130 24.30 -2.53 5.89
C THR A 130 23.17 -3.06 5.03
N GLY A 131 23.05 -2.57 3.80
CA GLY A 131 21.93 -2.84 2.93
C GLY A 131 20.63 -2.08 3.32
N TRP A 132 20.70 -1.19 4.33
CA TRP A 132 19.50 -0.53 4.86
C TRP A 132 18.91 0.51 3.91
N ASN A 133 19.72 1.07 2.98
CA ASN A 133 19.24 1.98 1.92
C ASN A 133 18.53 1.26 0.77
N ASN A 134 18.41 -0.06 0.79
CA ASN A 134 17.72 -0.78 -0.28
C ASN A 134 16.22 -0.43 -0.27
N PRO A 135 15.63 0.06 -1.38
CA PRO A 135 14.21 0.40 -1.45
C PRO A 135 13.26 -0.76 -1.08
N LYS A 136 13.71 -2.01 -1.26
CA LYS A 136 12.95 -3.20 -0.85
C LYS A 136 12.69 -3.27 0.66
N ASN A 137 13.51 -2.62 1.47
CA ASN A 137 13.30 -2.57 2.90
C ASN A 137 12.01 -1.83 3.28
N CYS A 138 11.60 -0.81 2.53
CA CYS A 138 10.35 -0.11 2.78
C CYS A 138 9.14 -1.05 2.68
N GLU A 139 9.12 -1.92 1.69
CA GLU A 139 8.06 -2.95 1.52
C GLU A 139 8.10 -3.94 2.68
N LEU A 140 9.30 -4.43 3.04
CA LEU A 140 9.50 -5.36 4.14
C LEU A 140 9.02 -4.76 5.47
N TRP A 141 9.46 -3.55 5.82
CA TRP A 141 9.08 -2.89 7.07
C TRP A 141 7.58 -2.63 7.17
N ARG A 142 6.95 -2.21 6.07
CA ARG A 142 5.48 -2.05 6.00
C ARG A 142 4.75 -3.37 6.17
N SER A 143 5.27 -4.45 5.58
CA SER A 143 4.73 -5.80 5.72
C SER A 143 4.81 -6.28 7.16
N GLU A 144 5.96 -6.11 7.82
CA GLU A 144 6.14 -6.53 9.22
C GLU A 144 5.22 -5.72 10.15
N TRP A 145 5.05 -4.39 9.92
CA TRP A 145 4.08 -3.61 10.69
C TRP A 145 2.65 -4.09 10.49
N ALA A 146 2.25 -4.37 9.27
CA ALA A 146 0.92 -4.91 8.99
C ALA A 146 0.67 -6.25 9.68
N LYS A 147 1.68 -7.13 9.78
CA LYS A 147 1.58 -8.38 10.54
C LYS A 147 1.30 -8.11 12.02
N VAL A 148 2.08 -7.23 12.65
CA VAL A 148 1.87 -6.85 14.05
C VAL A 148 0.46 -6.30 14.25
N CYS A 149 -0.02 -5.41 13.39
CA CYS A 149 -1.39 -4.92 13.46
C CYS A 149 -2.41 -6.07 13.38
N ASN A 150 -2.23 -6.98 12.43
CA ASN A 150 -3.20 -8.04 12.15
C ASN A 150 -3.22 -9.16 13.21
N GLU A 151 -2.13 -9.33 13.97
CA GLU A 151 -2.08 -10.22 15.12
C GLU A 151 -2.97 -9.74 16.28
N HIS A 152 -3.21 -8.43 16.36
CA HIS A 152 -3.91 -7.79 17.48
C HIS A 152 -5.21 -7.08 17.07
N LEU A 153 -5.58 -7.11 15.81
CA LEU A 153 -6.83 -6.53 15.31
C LEU A 153 -7.85 -7.61 14.96
N PRO A 154 -9.14 -7.34 15.21
CA PRO A 154 -10.20 -8.22 14.72
C PRO A 154 -10.20 -8.29 13.18
N LEU A 155 -10.67 -9.39 12.62
CA LEU A 155 -10.57 -9.73 11.20
C LEU A 155 -11.08 -8.61 10.26
N HIS A 156 -12.15 -7.91 10.67
CA HIS A 156 -12.75 -6.83 9.86
C HIS A 156 -11.97 -5.51 9.88
N ASN A 157 -10.99 -5.35 10.80
CA ASN A 157 -10.13 -4.17 10.93
C ASN A 157 -8.69 -4.44 10.48
N GLN A 158 -8.41 -5.64 9.98
CA GLN A 158 -7.09 -5.99 9.50
C GLN A 158 -6.64 -5.09 8.33
N VAL A 159 -5.35 -4.82 8.28
CA VAL A 159 -4.73 -3.91 7.31
C VAL A 159 -3.89 -4.68 6.30
N ASP A 160 -3.82 -4.17 5.08
CA ASP A 160 -2.94 -4.67 4.02
C ASP A 160 -1.99 -3.55 3.60
N HIS A 161 -0.69 -3.78 3.72
CA HIS A 161 0.36 -2.80 3.40
C HIS A 161 0.53 -2.54 1.91
N ARG A 162 -0.02 -3.41 1.06
CA ARG A 162 0.12 -3.31 -0.40
C ARG A 162 -0.75 -2.19 -0.97
N SER A 163 -0.39 -1.68 -2.15
CA SER A 163 -1.26 -0.75 -2.88
C SER A 163 -2.57 -1.41 -3.27
N TYR A 164 -3.63 -0.64 -3.47
CA TYR A 164 -4.94 -1.15 -3.90
C TYR A 164 -4.84 -1.98 -5.19
N GLU A 165 -4.00 -1.58 -6.13
CA GLU A 165 -3.71 -2.34 -7.34
C GLU A 165 -3.16 -3.73 -7.05
N LYS A 166 -2.14 -3.83 -6.18
CA LYS A 166 -1.56 -5.12 -5.74
C LYS A 166 -2.55 -5.96 -4.93
N GLN A 167 -3.52 -5.33 -4.28
CA GLN A 167 -4.62 -6.02 -3.59
C GLN A 167 -5.73 -6.48 -4.56
N GLY A 168 -5.67 -6.10 -5.83
CA GLY A 168 -6.74 -6.34 -6.81
C GLY A 168 -8.00 -5.50 -6.56
N LYS A 169 -7.91 -4.43 -5.78
CA LYS A 169 -9.03 -3.53 -5.50
C LYS A 169 -9.11 -2.46 -6.57
N LEU A 170 -10.28 -2.33 -7.19
CA LEU A 170 -10.59 -1.24 -8.10
C LEU A 170 -10.98 0.01 -7.30
N GLN A 171 -10.00 0.62 -6.66
CA GLN A 171 -10.16 1.82 -5.85
C GLN A 171 -9.01 2.79 -6.12
N ILE A 172 -9.32 4.05 -6.37
CA ILE A 172 -8.35 5.12 -6.56
C ILE A 172 -7.91 5.61 -5.18
N PRO A 173 -6.61 5.65 -4.86
CA PRO A 173 -6.12 6.16 -3.59
C PRO A 173 -6.30 7.67 -3.49
N THR A 174 -6.64 8.17 -2.31
CA THR A 174 -6.69 9.61 -2.03
C THR A 174 -5.29 10.20 -1.84
N ILE A 175 -5.15 11.50 -2.09
CA ILE A 175 -3.91 12.26 -1.89
C ILE A 175 -3.85 12.70 -0.42
N HIS A 176 -2.66 12.65 0.17
CA HIS A 176 -2.46 13.20 1.51
C HIS A 176 -2.66 14.72 1.51
N GLU A 177 -3.64 15.19 2.27
CA GLU A 177 -3.98 16.62 2.34
C GLU A 177 -2.95 17.42 3.14
N GLY A 178 -2.54 16.92 4.29
CA GLY A 178 -1.68 17.64 5.23
C GLY A 178 -2.41 18.76 5.98
N ALA A 179 -1.73 19.34 6.96
CA ALA A 179 -2.31 20.40 7.81
C ALA A 179 -2.57 21.70 7.04
N ASP A 180 -1.68 22.05 6.11
CA ASP A 180 -1.79 23.31 5.35
C ASP A 180 -2.96 23.27 4.37
N ALA A 181 -3.16 22.16 3.67
CA ALA A 181 -4.30 22.00 2.77
C ALA A 181 -5.64 22.14 3.51
N ARG A 182 -5.73 21.53 4.72
CA ARG A 182 -6.93 21.64 5.57
C ARG A 182 -7.15 23.07 6.07
N LYS A 183 -6.09 23.81 6.46
CA LYS A 183 -6.19 25.21 6.87
C LYS A 183 -6.65 26.10 5.71
N ILE A 184 -6.12 25.91 4.51
CA ILE A 184 -6.54 26.65 3.31
C ILE A 184 -8.03 26.40 3.05
N GLU A 185 -8.47 25.15 3.11
CA GLU A 185 -9.87 24.79 2.91
C GLU A 185 -10.79 25.41 3.96
N GLN A 186 -10.40 25.36 5.24
CA GLN A 186 -11.15 25.98 6.32
C GLN A 186 -11.33 27.49 6.11
N LYS A 187 -10.25 28.19 5.70
CA LYS A 187 -10.32 29.64 5.40
C LYS A 187 -11.19 29.93 4.18
N PHE A 188 -11.13 29.08 3.16
CA PHE A 188 -11.99 29.21 1.97
C PHE A 188 -13.46 29.04 2.35
N LEU A 189 -13.81 28.01 3.12
CA LEU A 189 -15.17 27.77 3.60
C LEU A 189 -15.68 28.90 4.53
N ALA A 190 -14.76 29.55 5.25
CA ALA A 190 -15.06 30.73 6.07
C ALA A 190 -15.13 32.05 5.26
N GLY A 191 -14.95 32.01 3.95
CA GLY A 191 -14.96 33.21 3.08
C GLY A 191 -13.72 34.12 3.23
N GLN A 192 -12.64 33.61 3.84
CA GLN A 192 -11.40 34.36 4.06
C GLN A 192 -10.38 34.20 2.92
N GLU A 193 -10.58 33.22 2.05
CA GLU A 193 -9.74 32.95 0.89
C GLU A 193 -10.59 32.80 -0.38
N ILE A 194 -10.01 33.16 -1.54
CA ILE A 194 -10.72 33.14 -2.84
C ILE A 194 -10.74 31.72 -3.41
N LYS A 195 -9.75 30.86 -3.05
CA LYS A 195 -9.60 29.49 -3.57
C LYS A 195 -9.39 28.51 -2.43
N GLY A 196 -10.11 27.41 -2.50
CA GLY A 196 -9.90 26.24 -1.63
C GLY A 196 -8.64 25.45 -2.01
N SER A 197 -8.36 24.42 -1.22
CA SER A 197 -7.22 23.54 -1.46
C SER A 197 -7.48 22.61 -2.64
N TRP A 198 -6.58 22.62 -3.63
CA TRP A 198 -6.65 21.70 -4.76
C TRP A 198 -6.61 20.22 -4.34
N LYS A 199 -5.87 19.89 -3.25
CA LYS A 199 -5.81 18.51 -2.72
C LYS A 199 -7.15 18.04 -2.17
N VAL A 200 -7.87 18.94 -1.49
CA VAL A 200 -9.21 18.63 -0.97
C VAL A 200 -10.20 18.44 -2.12
N ALA A 201 -10.16 19.34 -3.11
CA ALA A 201 -11.00 19.23 -4.31
C ALA A 201 -10.74 17.93 -5.08
N GLU A 202 -9.47 17.57 -5.29
CA GLU A 202 -9.09 16.32 -5.94
C GLU A 202 -9.61 15.10 -5.15
N ASN A 203 -9.45 15.11 -3.84
CA ASN A 203 -9.96 14.03 -2.99
C ASN A 203 -11.49 13.91 -3.03
N GLN A 204 -12.22 15.00 -3.21
CA GLN A 204 -13.67 14.96 -3.41
C GLN A 204 -14.02 14.25 -4.73
N ILE A 205 -13.30 14.56 -5.80
CA ILE A 205 -13.47 13.92 -7.11
C ILE A 205 -13.17 12.44 -6.99
N ILE A 206 -12.04 12.06 -6.38
CA ILE A 206 -11.65 10.65 -6.15
C ILE A 206 -12.72 9.90 -5.36
N LYS A 207 -13.27 10.49 -4.30
CA LYS A 207 -14.36 9.88 -3.52
C LYS A 207 -15.62 9.63 -4.36
N GLN A 208 -16.00 10.59 -5.22
CA GLN A 208 -17.13 10.44 -6.14
C GLN A 208 -16.88 9.32 -7.15
N GLN A 209 -15.67 9.27 -7.75
CA GLN A 209 -15.27 8.22 -8.67
C GLN A 209 -15.29 6.84 -8.02
N ASN A 210 -14.75 6.70 -6.82
CA ASN A 210 -14.77 5.45 -6.06
C ASN A 210 -16.21 4.99 -5.73
N THR A 211 -17.09 5.94 -5.39
CA THR A 211 -18.50 5.64 -5.17
C THR A 211 -19.18 5.12 -6.44
N LEU A 212 -18.86 5.71 -7.59
CA LEU A 212 -19.39 5.27 -8.88
C LEU A 212 -18.85 3.89 -9.25
N LEU A 213 -17.55 3.66 -9.08
CA LEU A 213 -16.92 2.35 -9.31
C LEU A 213 -17.57 1.27 -8.44
N GLN A 214 -17.83 1.53 -7.17
CA GLN A 214 -18.49 0.59 -6.28
C GLN A 214 -19.90 0.25 -6.78
N LYS A 215 -20.70 1.24 -7.19
CA LYS A 215 -22.03 1.01 -7.74
C LYS A 215 -21.99 0.14 -9.02
N ILE A 216 -21.00 0.37 -9.88
CA ILE A 216 -20.78 -0.44 -11.09
C ILE A 216 -20.48 -1.88 -10.70
N LEU A 217 -19.53 -2.10 -9.77
CA LEU A 217 -19.15 -3.43 -9.29
C LEU A 217 -20.33 -4.18 -8.66
N ASP A 218 -21.13 -3.51 -7.85
CA ASP A 218 -22.32 -4.08 -7.23
C ASP A 218 -23.37 -4.51 -8.29
N THR A 219 -23.49 -3.69 -9.34
CA THR A 219 -24.39 -4.01 -10.46
C THR A 219 -23.90 -5.23 -11.25
N PHE A 220 -22.60 -5.28 -11.55
CA PHE A 220 -21.98 -6.44 -12.18
C PHE A 220 -22.12 -7.71 -11.34
N GLY A 221 -21.93 -7.61 -10.02
CA GLY A 221 -22.13 -8.74 -9.10
C GLY A 221 -23.55 -9.27 -9.14
N LYS A 222 -24.56 -8.40 -9.17
CA LYS A 222 -25.98 -8.78 -9.29
C LYS A 222 -26.27 -9.47 -10.62
N VAL A 223 -25.75 -8.93 -11.73
CA VAL A 223 -25.93 -9.52 -13.08
C VAL A 223 -25.23 -10.88 -13.15
N SER A 224 -24.00 -10.99 -12.66
CA SER A 224 -23.24 -12.25 -12.63
C SER A 224 -23.97 -13.32 -11.80
N GLY A 225 -24.50 -12.95 -10.62
CA GLY A 225 -25.29 -13.84 -9.79
C GLY A 225 -26.56 -14.34 -10.49
N ALA A 226 -27.27 -13.44 -11.18
CA ALA A 226 -28.46 -13.81 -11.97
C ALA A 226 -28.10 -14.79 -13.10
N LEU A 227 -27.00 -14.56 -13.82
CA LEU A 227 -26.52 -15.46 -14.87
C LEU A 227 -26.13 -16.85 -14.35
N SER A 228 -25.52 -16.91 -13.15
CA SER A 228 -25.20 -18.20 -12.52
C SER A 228 -26.43 -18.99 -12.17
N LEU A 229 -27.46 -18.35 -11.60
CA LEU A 229 -28.76 -18.98 -11.32
C LEU A 229 -29.47 -19.46 -12.60
N TRP A 230 -29.36 -18.68 -13.68
CA TRP A 230 -29.89 -19.10 -14.99
C TRP A 230 -29.16 -20.32 -15.54
N LYS A 231 -27.85 -20.38 -15.45
CA LYS A 231 -27.02 -21.53 -15.82
C LYS A 231 -27.41 -22.80 -15.06
N GLU A 232 -27.59 -22.69 -13.75
CA GLU A 232 -28.04 -23.82 -12.92
C GLU A 232 -29.42 -24.33 -13.37
N ARG A 233 -30.39 -23.43 -13.57
CA ARG A 233 -31.72 -23.79 -14.06
C ARG A 233 -31.69 -24.46 -15.43
N LEU A 234 -30.88 -23.96 -16.37
CA LEU A 234 -30.68 -24.58 -17.67
C LEU A 234 -30.08 -25.98 -17.57
N ASN A 235 -29.13 -26.18 -16.66
CA ASN A 235 -28.54 -27.48 -16.42
C ASN A 235 -29.54 -28.47 -15.78
N ASP A 236 -30.42 -28.00 -14.88
CA ASP A 236 -31.49 -28.82 -14.30
C ASP A 236 -32.54 -29.23 -15.34
N ILE A 237 -32.92 -28.33 -16.25
CA ILE A 237 -33.80 -28.64 -17.38
C ILE A 237 -33.16 -29.69 -18.29
N ARG A 238 -31.86 -29.58 -18.58
CA ARG A 238 -31.13 -30.56 -19.40
C ARG A 238 -30.98 -31.92 -18.74
N ARG A 239 -30.91 -31.97 -17.41
CA ARG A 239 -30.75 -33.22 -16.64
C ARG A 239 -32.09 -33.93 -16.43
N LYS A 240 -33.25 -33.23 -16.52
CA LYS A 240 -34.61 -33.79 -16.36
C LYS A 240 -35.50 -33.40 -17.53
N PRO A 241 -35.28 -33.94 -18.72
CA PRO A 241 -36.01 -33.52 -19.92
C PRO A 241 -37.49 -33.97 -19.99
N GLY A 242 -38.15 -34.29 -18.87
CA GLY A 242 -39.48 -34.86 -18.89
C GLY A 242 -40.59 -34.12 -18.12
N ASN A 243 -40.33 -33.09 -17.32
CA ASN A 243 -41.33 -32.54 -16.39
C ASN A 243 -41.60 -31.02 -16.49
N TYR A 244 -41.16 -30.34 -17.53
CA TYR A 244 -41.49 -28.93 -17.70
C TYR A 244 -42.56 -28.75 -18.78
N THR A 245 -43.81 -28.63 -18.39
CA THR A 245 -44.90 -28.19 -19.27
C THR A 245 -44.78 -26.67 -19.49
N LEU A 246 -45.02 -26.18 -20.72
CA LEU A 246 -45.00 -24.78 -21.14
C LEU A 246 -45.83 -23.81 -20.26
N ASN A 247 -46.75 -24.36 -19.45
CA ASN A 247 -47.61 -23.59 -18.55
C ASN A 247 -46.86 -22.89 -17.41
N GLY A 248 -45.65 -23.35 -17.01
CA GLY A 248 -44.85 -22.70 -15.97
C GLY A 248 -44.13 -21.42 -16.43
N ILE A 249 -44.00 -21.23 -17.75
CA ILE A 249 -43.35 -20.03 -18.31
C ILE A 249 -44.36 -18.88 -18.43
N HIS A 250 -45.64 -19.19 -18.67
CA HIS A 250 -46.71 -18.20 -18.79
C HIS A 250 -47.08 -17.54 -17.45
N ASP A 251 -46.92 -18.25 -16.34
CA ASP A 251 -47.28 -17.73 -15.01
C ASP A 251 -46.25 -16.72 -14.47
N TRP A 252 -45.03 -16.70 -15.03
CA TRP A 252 -43.98 -15.77 -14.66
C TRP A 252 -44.10 -14.41 -15.39
N SER A 253 -44.59 -14.38 -16.60
CA SER A 253 -44.86 -13.13 -17.36
C SER A 253 -46.07 -12.38 -16.78
N ASN A 254 -47.06 -13.10 -16.25
CA ASN A 254 -48.29 -12.51 -15.70
C ASN A 254 -48.13 -11.91 -14.30
N ARG A 255 -47.09 -12.29 -13.54
CA ARG A 255 -46.85 -11.69 -12.21
C ARG A 255 -46.21 -10.30 -12.27
N ARG A 256 -45.71 -9.86 -13.41
CA ARG A 256 -45.11 -8.50 -13.57
C ARG A 256 -46.10 -7.42 -14.01
N THR A 257 -47.31 -7.77 -14.36
CA THR A 257 -48.32 -6.81 -14.84
C THR A 257 -49.48 -6.60 -13.86
N ALA A 258 -49.46 -7.17 -12.66
CA ALA A 258 -50.38 -6.83 -11.62
C ALA A 258 -49.95 -5.56 -10.88
N GLU A 259 -50.29 -4.41 -11.40
CA GLU A 259 -50.35 -3.17 -10.63
C GLU A 259 -51.37 -3.33 -9.51
N PRO A 260 -51.14 -2.83 -8.30
CA PRO A 260 -52.15 -2.83 -7.26
C PRO A 260 -53.24 -1.81 -7.66
N ASN A 261 -54.40 -2.31 -8.08
CA ASN A 261 -55.58 -1.49 -8.26
C ASN A 261 -55.91 -0.77 -6.95
N GLY A 262 -55.88 0.54 -7.03
CA GLY A 262 -56.36 1.42 -6.00
C GLY A 262 -57.84 1.21 -5.72
N ARG A 263 -58.23 0.97 -4.51
CA ARG A 263 -59.57 1.18 -4.06
C ARG A 263 -59.74 2.62 -3.59
N ASN A 264 -60.54 3.34 -4.32
CA ASN A 264 -61.22 4.53 -3.84
C ASN A 264 -62.08 4.14 -2.64
N ASP A 265 -61.90 4.84 -1.53
CA ASP A 265 -62.99 5.07 -0.60
C ASP A 265 -63.01 6.55 -0.21
N SER A 266 -64.10 7.15 -0.61
CA SER A 266 -64.51 8.51 -0.34
C SER A 266 -64.88 8.66 1.14
N GLY A 267 -64.37 9.67 1.79
CA GLY A 267 -64.78 10.06 3.16
C GLY A 267 -64.29 11.46 3.52
N ASN A 268 -65.19 12.44 3.24
CA ASN A 268 -65.14 13.82 3.68
C ASN A 268 -64.71 13.99 5.15
N ALA A 269 -63.85 14.96 5.43
CA ALA A 269 -64.07 16.02 6.43
C ALA A 269 -62.85 16.95 6.50
N GLU A 270 -63.01 18.17 6.08
CA GLU A 270 -62.27 19.39 6.53
C GLU A 270 -62.94 19.90 7.85
N PRO A 271 -62.42 20.96 8.54
CA PRO A 271 -61.08 21.53 8.53
C PRO A 271 -60.59 21.84 9.99
N GLY A 272 -59.36 22.34 10.13
CA GLY A 272 -58.92 22.95 11.40
C GLY A 272 -57.49 23.44 11.41
N HIS A 273 -57.25 24.68 10.99
CA HIS A 273 -56.09 25.47 11.42
C HIS A 273 -56.22 25.81 12.92
N PRO A 274 -55.12 25.92 13.67
CA PRO A 274 -54.68 27.25 14.09
C PRO A 274 -53.18 27.48 14.12
N THR A 275 -52.81 28.63 13.67
CA THR A 275 -51.79 29.64 14.00
C THR A 275 -50.99 29.50 15.29
N LEU A 276 -49.67 29.74 15.15
CA LEU A 276 -48.72 30.58 15.93
C LEU A 276 -48.72 30.52 17.46
N SER A 277 -47.59 30.13 18.02
CA SER A 277 -46.67 30.99 18.79
C SER A 277 -45.29 30.35 18.89
#